data_f96bdef2a2a50984d786045133d3a61c
#
_entry.id   f96bdef2a2a50984d786045133d3a61c
#
_cell.length_a   1.000
_cell.length_b   1.000
_cell.length_c   1.000
_cell.angle_alpha   90.00
_cell.angle_beta   90.00
_cell.angle_gamma   90.00
#
_symmetry.space_group_name_H-M   'P 1'
#
loop_
_entity.id
_entity.type
_entity.pdbx_description
1 polymer ?
#
loop_
_entity_poly.entity_id
_entity_poly.type
_entity_poly.pdbx_seq_one_letter_code
_entity_poly.pdbx_strand_id
1 'polypeptide(L)'
;MKIMVVDDHEVVRLGLRGLMERQPGWEVVAEAATADEAVSHALEYMPDVIVMDIRLAGSSGIDACRQIMSRLPETRIIMLTSYAEDELLFDAIAAGAAGYVLKQIGSDELVHAIEAVGRGEALLDPSLTRRVLARVREAARKEEFAAFTDLTEQELRVLALIAEGKTNREIAEALYLGEGTVRNYVSNILSKLGVSNRAEAAAYAVTHNLKDHMKLGK
;
A
#
# COMPACT_ATOMS: atom_id res chain seq x y z
N MET A 1 7.19 -6.49 -28.43
CA MET A 1 6.95 -5.74 -27.20
C MET A 1 7.82 -4.49 -27.25
N LYS A 2 7.22 -3.32 -27.14
CA LYS A 2 7.91 -2.02 -27.11
C LYS A 2 8.36 -1.72 -25.67
N ILE A 3 9.62 -1.46 -25.49
CA ILE A 3 10.21 -1.20 -24.16
C ILE A 3 10.83 0.18 -24.15
N MET A 4 10.71 0.87 -23.04
CA MET A 4 11.39 2.11 -22.77
C MET A 4 12.30 1.95 -21.55
N VAL A 5 13.50 2.54 -21.60
CA VAL A 5 14.49 2.49 -20.52
C VAL A 5 14.69 3.88 -19.95
N VAL A 6 14.58 4.01 -18.61
CA VAL A 6 14.73 5.28 -17.90
C VAL A 6 15.73 5.12 -16.76
N ASP A 7 16.89 5.74 -16.87
CA ASP A 7 17.94 5.76 -15.85
C ASP A 7 18.84 7.00 -16.12
N ASP A 8 19.29 7.70 -15.11
CA ASP A 8 20.16 8.87 -15.31
C ASP A 8 21.62 8.47 -15.64
N HIS A 9 21.99 7.21 -15.42
CA HIS A 9 23.31 6.67 -15.74
C HIS A 9 23.35 6.08 -17.17
N GLU A 10 24.08 6.70 -18.07
CA GLU A 10 24.22 6.24 -19.46
C GLU A 10 24.70 4.79 -19.59
N VAL A 11 25.66 4.37 -18.77
CA VAL A 11 26.21 3.00 -18.80
C VAL A 11 25.13 1.96 -18.43
N VAL A 12 24.22 2.30 -17.51
CA VAL A 12 23.09 1.44 -17.14
C VAL A 12 22.11 1.34 -18.30
N ARG A 13 21.74 2.46 -18.93
CA ARG A 13 20.84 2.45 -20.10
C ARG A 13 21.43 1.62 -21.25
N LEU A 14 22.70 1.77 -21.56
CA LEU A 14 23.38 0.97 -22.58
C LEU A 14 23.37 -0.53 -22.25
N GLY A 15 23.61 -0.89 -20.99
CA GLY A 15 23.56 -2.27 -20.54
C GLY A 15 22.16 -2.87 -20.63
N LEU A 16 21.12 -2.16 -20.18
CA LEU A 16 19.73 -2.57 -20.27
C LEU A 16 19.26 -2.70 -21.72
N ARG A 17 19.56 -1.71 -22.55
CA ARG A 17 19.28 -1.77 -23.99
C ARG A 17 19.89 -3.00 -24.63
N GLY A 18 21.20 -3.24 -24.44
CA GLY A 18 21.86 -4.42 -25.01
C GLY A 18 21.34 -5.75 -24.49
N LEU A 19 20.79 -5.80 -23.27
CA LEU A 19 20.09 -6.96 -22.74
C LEU A 19 18.74 -7.19 -23.46
N MET A 20 17.96 -6.13 -23.63
CA MET A 20 16.62 -6.18 -24.22
C MET A 20 16.65 -6.46 -25.72
N GLU A 21 17.57 -5.86 -26.47
CA GLU A 21 17.73 -6.05 -27.90
C GLU A 21 18.14 -7.50 -28.29
N ARG A 22 18.65 -8.27 -27.33
CA ARG A 22 18.94 -9.72 -27.54
C ARG A 22 17.71 -10.60 -27.43
N GLN A 23 16.58 -10.07 -26.92
CA GLN A 23 15.37 -10.85 -26.76
C GLN A 23 14.52 -10.81 -28.03
N PRO A 24 14.09 -11.97 -28.58
CA PRO A 24 13.25 -12.01 -29.77
C PRO A 24 11.93 -11.24 -29.58
N GLY A 25 11.62 -10.35 -30.51
CA GLY A 25 10.36 -9.60 -30.49
C GLY A 25 10.31 -8.43 -29.52
N TRP A 26 11.43 -8.06 -28.88
CA TRP A 26 11.53 -6.86 -28.07
C TRP A 26 12.18 -5.72 -28.87
N GLU A 27 11.71 -4.51 -28.65
CA GLU A 27 12.20 -3.30 -29.28
C GLU A 27 12.33 -2.20 -28.23
N VAL A 28 13.53 -1.65 -28.05
CA VAL A 28 13.73 -0.46 -27.23
C VAL A 28 13.37 0.76 -28.06
N VAL A 29 12.17 1.28 -27.85
CA VAL A 29 11.58 2.38 -28.63
C VAL A 29 12.04 3.76 -28.15
N ALA A 30 12.45 3.90 -26.89
CA ALA A 30 12.93 5.15 -26.32
C ALA A 30 13.83 4.92 -25.13
N GLU A 31 14.67 5.91 -24.85
CA GLU A 31 15.46 6.06 -23.63
C GLU A 31 15.19 7.44 -23.03
N ALA A 32 15.32 7.58 -21.68
CA ALA A 32 15.26 8.86 -20.99
C ALA A 32 16.23 8.88 -19.81
N ALA A 33 16.76 10.06 -19.51
CA ALA A 33 17.65 10.28 -18.37
C ALA A 33 16.98 11.08 -17.24
N THR A 34 15.83 11.69 -17.50
CA THR A 34 15.09 12.52 -16.56
C THR A 34 13.61 12.13 -16.52
N ALA A 35 12.90 12.54 -15.45
CA ALA A 35 11.47 12.31 -15.32
C ALA A 35 10.64 12.99 -16.43
N ASP A 36 11.01 14.20 -16.81
CA ASP A 36 10.32 14.98 -17.85
C ASP A 36 10.48 14.32 -19.24
N GLU A 37 11.69 13.88 -19.57
CA GLU A 37 11.93 13.08 -20.78
C GLU A 37 11.15 11.78 -20.74
N ALA A 38 11.13 11.10 -19.59
CA ALA A 38 10.39 9.85 -19.43
C ALA A 38 8.89 10.03 -19.72
N VAL A 39 8.27 11.07 -19.17
CA VAL A 39 6.86 11.36 -19.42
C VAL A 39 6.63 11.73 -20.89
N SER A 40 7.47 12.57 -21.47
CA SER A 40 7.35 13.02 -22.86
C SER A 40 7.47 11.83 -23.84
N HIS A 41 8.52 11.02 -23.69
CA HIS A 41 8.77 9.87 -24.54
C HIS A 41 7.74 8.76 -24.36
N ALA A 42 7.25 8.53 -23.13
CA ALA A 42 6.19 7.56 -22.92
C ALA A 42 4.92 7.92 -23.71
N LEU A 43 4.54 9.20 -23.74
CA LEU A 43 3.37 9.68 -24.50
C LEU A 43 3.59 9.62 -26.00
N GLU A 44 4.80 9.84 -26.49
CA GLU A 44 5.14 9.81 -27.91
C GLU A 44 5.23 8.39 -28.45
N TYR A 45 5.95 7.49 -27.76
CA TYR A 45 6.26 6.15 -28.26
C TYR A 45 5.30 5.08 -27.78
N MET A 46 4.47 5.36 -26.75
CA MET A 46 3.48 4.44 -26.18
C MET A 46 4.07 3.04 -25.94
N PRO A 47 5.08 2.90 -25.06
CA PRO A 47 5.69 1.61 -24.77
C PRO A 47 4.74 0.66 -24.03
N ASP A 48 4.88 -0.64 -24.27
CA ASP A 48 4.17 -1.68 -23.53
C ASP A 48 4.71 -1.79 -22.10
N VAL A 49 6.05 -1.70 -21.95
CA VAL A 49 6.74 -1.79 -20.67
C VAL A 49 7.79 -0.68 -20.55
N ILE A 50 7.86 -0.05 -19.39
CA ILE A 50 8.92 0.90 -19.03
C ILE A 50 9.74 0.31 -17.87
N VAL A 51 11.07 0.23 -18.05
CA VAL A 51 12.00 -0.06 -16.96
C VAL A 51 12.60 1.25 -16.49
N MET A 52 12.30 1.64 -15.26
CA MET A 52 12.54 2.97 -14.74
C MET A 52 13.30 2.95 -13.41
N ASP A 53 14.40 3.70 -13.31
CA ASP A 53 15.00 3.96 -12.01
C ASP A 53 14.11 4.86 -11.16
N ILE A 54 14.11 4.58 -9.86
CA ILE A 54 13.41 5.41 -8.87
C ILE A 54 14.08 6.76 -8.70
N ARG A 55 15.42 6.80 -8.69
CA ARG A 55 16.19 8.01 -8.52
C ARG A 55 16.76 8.46 -9.85
N LEU A 56 16.27 9.57 -10.34
CA LEU A 56 16.76 10.24 -11.54
C LEU A 56 17.42 11.56 -11.14
N ALA A 57 18.37 12.07 -11.95
CA ALA A 57 19.05 13.32 -11.68
C ALA A 57 18.07 14.49 -11.49
N GLY A 58 17.99 14.98 -10.24
CA GLY A 58 17.12 16.11 -9.89
C GLY A 58 15.62 15.85 -9.88
N SER A 59 15.18 14.58 -10.06
CA SER A 59 13.76 14.22 -10.16
C SER A 59 13.49 12.80 -9.65
N SER A 60 12.19 12.45 -9.48
CA SER A 60 11.74 11.15 -8.99
C SER A 60 11.11 10.32 -10.12
N GLY A 61 11.63 9.10 -10.33
CA GLY A 61 10.98 8.12 -11.21
C GLY A 61 9.58 7.72 -10.73
N ILE A 62 9.32 7.78 -9.43
CA ILE A 62 7.97 7.52 -8.87
C ILE A 62 6.98 8.59 -9.33
N ASP A 63 7.39 9.87 -9.37
CA ASP A 63 6.52 10.94 -9.85
C ASP A 63 6.30 10.86 -11.36
N ALA A 64 7.32 10.47 -12.13
CA ALA A 64 7.17 10.14 -13.55
C ALA A 64 6.18 8.98 -13.75
N CYS A 65 6.32 7.90 -12.96
CA CYS A 65 5.39 6.77 -12.99
C CYS A 65 3.94 7.22 -12.78
N ARG A 66 3.68 8.00 -11.73
CA ARG A 66 2.33 8.51 -11.43
C ARG A 66 1.76 9.33 -12.59
N GLN A 67 2.56 10.19 -13.21
CA GLN A 67 2.14 11.00 -14.35
C GLN A 67 1.87 10.15 -15.60
N ILE A 68 2.73 9.15 -15.88
CA ILE A 68 2.55 8.24 -17.02
C ILE A 68 1.30 7.38 -16.82
N MET A 69 1.16 6.75 -15.66
CA MET A 69 0.00 5.90 -15.35
C MET A 69 -1.34 6.63 -15.42
N SER A 70 -1.37 7.93 -15.08
CA SER A 70 -2.58 8.75 -15.20
C SER A 70 -3.01 9.01 -16.65
N ARG A 71 -2.10 8.89 -17.62
CA ARG A 71 -2.33 9.17 -19.04
C ARG A 71 -2.30 7.92 -19.91
N LEU A 72 -1.51 6.93 -19.54
CA LEU A 72 -1.29 5.66 -20.24
C LEU A 72 -1.52 4.48 -19.27
N PRO A 73 -2.75 4.19 -18.87
CA PRO A 73 -3.06 3.15 -17.88
C PRO A 73 -2.72 1.72 -18.34
N GLU A 74 -2.59 1.51 -19.66
CA GLU A 74 -2.21 0.20 -20.23
C GLU A 74 -0.69 -0.05 -20.24
N THR A 75 0.12 1.00 -20.13
CA THR A 75 1.58 0.88 -20.02
C THR A 75 1.94 0.30 -18.66
N ARG A 76 2.86 -0.63 -18.61
CA ARG A 76 3.33 -1.27 -17.37
C ARG A 76 4.70 -0.76 -17.00
N ILE A 77 4.87 -0.40 -15.73
CA ILE A 77 6.12 0.19 -15.25
C ILE A 77 6.78 -0.73 -14.22
N ILE A 78 8.04 -1.09 -14.47
CA ILE A 78 8.91 -1.79 -13.52
C ILE A 78 9.88 -0.77 -12.93
N MET A 79 9.83 -0.61 -11.61
CA MET A 79 10.84 0.16 -10.90
C MET A 79 12.09 -0.67 -10.71
N LEU A 80 13.21 -0.17 -11.20
CA LEU A 80 14.54 -0.78 -11.05
C LEU A 80 15.37 0.12 -10.14
N THR A 81 15.79 -0.37 -8.97
CA THR A 81 16.46 0.47 -7.96
C THR A 81 17.61 -0.25 -7.26
N SER A 82 18.58 0.51 -6.80
CA SER A 82 19.65 0.01 -5.93
C SER A 82 19.26 -0.08 -4.44
N TYR A 83 18.09 0.45 -4.08
CA TYR A 83 17.68 0.65 -2.69
C TYR A 83 16.43 -0.18 -2.36
N ALA A 84 16.50 -0.93 -1.26
CA ALA A 84 15.38 -1.72 -0.74
C ALA A 84 14.66 -0.98 0.42
N GLU A 85 14.40 0.34 0.25
CA GLU A 85 13.71 1.13 1.26
C GLU A 85 12.19 0.88 1.21
N ASP A 86 11.56 0.67 2.38
CA ASP A 86 10.11 0.38 2.45
C ASP A 86 9.26 1.51 1.90
N GLU A 87 9.61 2.76 2.20
CA GLU A 87 8.85 3.94 1.75
C GLU A 87 8.81 4.01 0.23
N LEU A 88 9.97 3.85 -0.44
CA LEU A 88 10.05 3.88 -1.90
C LEU A 88 9.26 2.74 -2.57
N LEU A 89 9.25 1.55 -1.96
CA LEU A 89 8.45 0.43 -2.43
C LEU A 89 6.95 0.76 -2.39
N PHE A 90 6.46 1.29 -1.27
CA PHE A 90 5.04 1.63 -1.12
C PHE A 90 4.63 2.79 -2.01
N ASP A 91 5.47 3.80 -2.16
CA ASP A 91 5.22 4.94 -3.03
C ASP A 91 5.18 4.51 -4.51
N ALA A 92 6.05 3.57 -4.92
CA ALA A 92 6.03 2.99 -6.26
C ALA A 92 4.74 2.21 -6.54
N ILE A 93 4.30 1.37 -5.60
CA ILE A 93 3.03 0.63 -5.70
C ILE A 93 1.85 1.62 -5.78
N ALA A 94 1.83 2.64 -4.93
CA ALA A 94 0.78 3.66 -4.93
C ALA A 94 0.79 4.53 -6.20
N ALA A 95 1.94 4.67 -6.86
CA ALA A 95 2.07 5.34 -8.16
C ALA A 95 1.59 4.47 -9.33
N GLY A 96 1.30 3.18 -9.11
CA GLY A 96 0.80 2.25 -10.12
C GLY A 96 1.89 1.39 -10.78
N ALA A 97 3.08 1.28 -10.19
CA ALA A 97 4.12 0.38 -10.70
C ALA A 97 3.63 -1.08 -10.68
N ALA A 98 3.81 -1.79 -11.79
CA ALA A 98 3.46 -3.19 -11.96
C ALA A 98 4.54 -4.14 -11.42
N GLY A 99 5.77 -3.66 -11.27
CA GLY A 99 6.89 -4.41 -10.74
C GLY A 99 7.88 -3.54 -9.98
N TYR A 100 8.59 -4.17 -9.04
CA TYR A 100 9.67 -3.55 -8.30
C TYR A 100 10.83 -4.54 -8.19
N VAL A 101 11.99 -4.15 -8.71
CA VAL A 101 13.16 -5.01 -8.88
C VAL A 101 14.41 -4.29 -8.38
N LEU A 102 15.28 -5.02 -7.67
CA LEU A 102 16.56 -4.47 -7.26
C LEU A 102 17.60 -4.59 -8.39
N LYS A 103 18.43 -3.56 -8.60
CA LYS A 103 19.51 -3.55 -9.61
C LYS A 103 20.57 -4.66 -9.42
N GLN A 104 20.53 -5.36 -8.27
CA GLN A 104 21.38 -6.51 -7.99
C GLN A 104 20.86 -7.83 -8.59
N ILE A 105 19.69 -7.80 -9.24
CA ILE A 105 19.10 -8.97 -9.92
C ILE A 105 19.98 -9.41 -11.10
N GLY A 106 19.99 -10.72 -11.38
CA GLY A 106 20.65 -11.28 -12.56
C GLY A 106 19.95 -10.85 -13.87
N SER A 107 20.71 -10.85 -14.96
CA SER A 107 20.17 -10.46 -16.29
C SER A 107 18.96 -11.31 -16.71
N ASP A 108 19.05 -12.63 -16.48
CA ASP A 108 17.98 -13.57 -16.87
C ASP A 108 16.72 -13.35 -16.02
N GLU A 109 16.89 -13.07 -14.73
CA GLU A 109 15.78 -12.77 -13.83
C GLU A 109 15.11 -11.45 -14.18
N LEU A 110 15.88 -10.43 -14.62
CA LEU A 110 15.31 -9.16 -15.12
C LEU A 110 14.51 -9.37 -16.40
N VAL A 111 15.01 -10.19 -17.32
CA VAL A 111 14.27 -10.56 -18.56
C VAL A 111 12.95 -11.24 -18.18
N HIS A 112 12.97 -12.22 -17.30
CA HIS A 112 11.75 -12.87 -16.82
C HIS A 112 10.77 -11.90 -16.15
N ALA A 113 11.29 -10.94 -15.38
CA ALA A 113 10.49 -9.89 -14.75
C ALA A 113 9.76 -9.04 -15.79
N ILE A 114 10.48 -8.60 -16.83
CA ILE A 114 9.92 -7.78 -17.92
C ILE A 114 8.87 -8.58 -18.72
N GLU A 115 9.13 -9.87 -19.01
CA GLU A 115 8.16 -10.75 -19.68
C GLU A 115 6.87 -10.93 -18.86
N ALA A 116 7.00 -11.22 -17.58
CA ALA A 116 5.85 -11.42 -16.69
C ALA A 116 4.99 -10.16 -16.62
N VAL A 117 5.62 -9.01 -16.41
CA VAL A 117 4.92 -7.72 -16.39
C VAL A 117 4.32 -7.39 -17.76
N GLY A 118 5.03 -7.67 -18.85
CA GLY A 118 4.51 -7.52 -20.21
C GLY A 118 3.24 -8.35 -20.48
N ARG A 119 3.09 -9.51 -19.83
CA ARG A 119 1.86 -10.32 -19.86
C ARG A 119 0.74 -9.83 -18.94
N GLY A 120 1.00 -8.81 -18.12
CA GLY A 120 0.04 -8.27 -17.17
C GLY A 120 0.12 -8.89 -15.77
N GLU A 121 1.15 -9.64 -15.47
CA GLU A 121 1.39 -10.18 -14.14
C GLU A 121 2.04 -9.09 -13.27
N ALA A 122 1.60 -8.94 -12.01
CA ALA A 122 2.30 -8.09 -11.05
C ALA A 122 3.51 -8.85 -10.49
N LEU A 123 4.67 -8.19 -10.47
CA LEU A 123 5.89 -8.84 -10.03
C LEU A 123 6.46 -8.14 -8.78
N LEU A 124 6.48 -8.91 -7.69
CA LEU A 124 7.18 -8.54 -6.46
C LEU A 124 8.07 -9.72 -6.03
N ASP A 125 9.31 -9.44 -5.73
CA ASP A 125 10.18 -10.41 -5.07
C ASP A 125 9.51 -10.96 -3.79
N PRO A 126 9.69 -12.26 -3.44
CA PRO A 126 9.09 -12.84 -2.23
C PRO A 126 9.44 -12.09 -0.93
N SER A 127 10.62 -11.46 -0.85
CA SER A 127 11.01 -10.64 0.30
C SER A 127 10.19 -9.35 0.37
N LEU A 128 9.97 -8.71 -0.77
CA LEU A 128 9.16 -7.50 -0.89
C LEU A 128 7.66 -7.79 -0.66
N THR A 129 7.18 -8.92 -1.16
CA THR A 129 5.79 -9.37 -0.91
C THR A 129 5.52 -9.50 0.59
N ARG A 130 6.45 -10.07 1.37
CA ARG A 130 6.31 -10.15 2.83
C ARG A 130 6.24 -8.78 3.49
N ARG A 131 7.03 -7.80 3.03
CA ARG A 131 7.02 -6.42 3.53
C ARG A 131 5.71 -5.73 3.23
N VAL A 132 5.18 -5.88 2.02
CA VAL A 132 3.86 -5.33 1.64
C VAL A 132 2.76 -5.92 2.52
N LEU A 133 2.73 -7.24 2.71
CA LEU A 133 1.73 -7.89 3.56
C LEU A 133 1.86 -7.45 5.03
N ALA A 134 3.07 -7.25 5.54
CA ALA A 134 3.28 -6.74 6.89
C ALA A 134 2.72 -5.32 7.05
N ARG A 135 2.94 -4.44 6.05
CA ARG A 135 2.43 -3.07 6.05
C ARG A 135 0.90 -3.00 5.96
N VAL A 136 0.31 -3.84 5.10
CA VAL A 136 -1.17 -3.94 4.99
C VAL A 136 -1.77 -4.36 6.33
N ARG A 137 -1.18 -5.36 7.00
CA ARG A 137 -1.62 -5.79 8.35
C ARG A 137 -1.46 -4.68 9.38
N GLU A 138 -0.35 -3.93 9.33
CA GLU A 138 -0.12 -2.81 10.24
C GLU A 138 -1.11 -1.67 10.00
N ALA A 139 -1.42 -1.35 8.74
CA ALA A 139 -2.40 -0.34 8.39
C ALA A 139 -3.81 -0.72 8.88
N ALA A 140 -4.26 -1.95 8.61
CA ALA A 140 -5.52 -2.47 9.11
C ALA A 140 -5.60 -2.42 10.64
N ARG A 141 -4.50 -2.78 11.31
CA ARG A 141 -4.41 -2.70 12.77
C ARG A 141 -4.45 -1.26 13.29
N LYS A 142 -3.83 -0.30 12.58
CA LYS A 142 -3.92 1.13 12.94
C LYS A 142 -5.33 1.67 12.80
N GLU A 143 -6.07 1.28 11.77
CA GLU A 143 -7.49 1.65 11.61
C GLU A 143 -8.35 1.06 12.72
N GLU A 144 -8.14 -0.20 13.09
CA GLU A 144 -8.84 -0.84 14.22
C GLU A 144 -8.55 -0.10 15.54
N PHE A 145 -7.30 0.32 15.78
CA PHE A 145 -6.94 1.10 16.95
C PHE A 145 -7.53 2.51 16.94
N ALA A 146 -7.58 3.16 15.78
CA ALA A 146 -8.15 4.49 15.62
C ALA A 146 -9.65 4.51 15.91
N ALA A 147 -10.37 3.43 15.65
CA ALA A 147 -11.80 3.32 15.87
C ALA A 147 -12.24 3.58 17.33
N PHE A 148 -11.33 3.40 18.30
CA PHE A 148 -11.66 3.52 19.71
C PHE A 148 -10.83 4.58 20.44
N THR A 149 -10.05 5.39 19.73
CA THR A 149 -9.10 6.36 20.33
C THR A 149 -9.78 7.38 21.25
N ASP A 150 -11.03 7.74 20.98
CA ASP A 150 -11.78 8.72 21.76
C ASP A 150 -12.46 8.13 23.00
N LEU A 151 -12.42 6.81 23.18
CA LEU A 151 -13.01 6.14 24.31
C LEU A 151 -12.01 5.97 25.45
N THR A 152 -12.43 6.30 26.67
CA THR A 152 -11.70 6.00 27.88
C THR A 152 -11.67 4.49 28.16
N GLU A 153 -10.73 4.02 28.96
CA GLU A 153 -10.64 2.60 29.36
C GLU A 153 -11.94 2.07 29.96
N GLN A 154 -12.64 2.90 30.74
CA GLN A 154 -13.92 2.53 31.33
C GLN A 154 -15.03 2.42 30.29
N GLU A 155 -15.06 3.33 29.31
CA GLU A 155 -16.00 3.29 28.20
C GLU A 155 -15.76 2.06 27.31
N LEU A 156 -14.49 1.68 27.07
CA LEU A 156 -14.14 0.46 26.37
C LEU A 156 -14.65 -0.80 27.09
N ARG A 157 -14.52 -0.87 28.43
CA ARG A 157 -15.05 -1.97 29.23
C ARG A 157 -16.58 -2.07 29.14
N VAL A 158 -17.26 -0.91 29.21
CA VAL A 158 -18.73 -0.86 29.04
C VAL A 158 -19.11 -1.29 27.63
N LEU A 159 -18.42 -0.81 26.59
CA LEU A 159 -18.68 -1.16 25.21
C LEU A 159 -18.48 -2.67 24.93
N ALA A 160 -17.47 -3.27 25.55
CA ALA A 160 -17.24 -4.72 25.43
C ALA A 160 -18.44 -5.53 25.99
N LEU A 161 -18.97 -5.11 27.12
CA LEU A 161 -20.16 -5.76 27.71
C LEU A 161 -21.45 -5.50 26.92
N ILE A 162 -21.55 -4.32 26.26
CA ILE A 162 -22.61 -4.02 25.30
C ILE A 162 -22.54 -5.00 24.12
N ALA A 163 -21.35 -5.22 23.58
CA ALA A 163 -21.13 -6.17 22.47
C ALA A 163 -21.45 -7.63 22.86
N GLU A 164 -21.37 -7.97 24.16
CA GLU A 164 -21.79 -9.26 24.69
C GLU A 164 -23.31 -9.36 24.95
N GLY A 165 -24.07 -8.30 24.66
CA GLY A 165 -25.50 -8.26 24.82
C GLY A 165 -25.99 -7.98 26.27
N LYS A 166 -25.09 -7.57 27.17
CA LYS A 166 -25.42 -7.30 28.59
C LYS A 166 -26.33 -6.09 28.74
N THR A 167 -27.29 -6.14 29.62
CA THR A 167 -28.15 -4.99 30.00
C THR A 167 -27.38 -4.00 30.88
N ASN A 168 -27.88 -2.76 31.06
CA ASN A 168 -27.24 -1.78 31.92
C ASN A 168 -27.11 -2.25 33.37
N ARG A 169 -28.06 -3.02 33.85
CA ARG A 169 -28.03 -3.63 35.19
C ARG A 169 -26.89 -4.65 35.28
N GLU A 170 -26.78 -5.58 34.34
CA GLU A 170 -25.71 -6.59 34.34
C GLU A 170 -24.31 -5.94 34.16
N ILE A 171 -24.21 -4.84 33.40
CA ILE A 171 -22.97 -4.06 33.27
C ILE A 171 -22.63 -3.39 34.61
N ALA A 172 -23.62 -2.80 35.27
CA ALA A 172 -23.45 -2.17 36.57
C ALA A 172 -22.95 -3.18 37.64
N GLU A 173 -23.54 -4.35 37.67
CA GLU A 173 -23.12 -5.45 38.54
C GLU A 173 -21.69 -5.92 38.20
N ALA A 174 -21.37 -6.14 36.91
CA ALA A 174 -20.07 -6.62 36.47
C ALA A 174 -18.91 -5.63 36.72
N LEU A 175 -19.16 -4.32 36.64
CA LEU A 175 -18.16 -3.26 36.80
C LEU A 175 -18.21 -2.57 38.17
N TYR A 176 -19.08 -3.04 39.10
CA TYR A 176 -19.32 -2.44 40.42
C TYR A 176 -19.70 -0.94 40.33
N LEU A 177 -20.61 -0.62 39.41
CA LEU A 177 -21.10 0.74 39.15
C LEU A 177 -22.60 0.84 39.45
N GLY A 178 -23.10 2.09 39.53
CA GLY A 178 -24.53 2.36 39.55
C GLY A 178 -25.14 2.29 38.13
N GLU A 179 -26.39 1.82 38.01
CA GLU A 179 -27.09 1.79 36.69
C GLU A 179 -27.16 3.16 36.01
N GLY A 180 -27.33 4.26 36.80
CA GLY A 180 -27.31 5.62 36.27
C GLY A 180 -25.97 6.00 35.64
N THR A 181 -24.87 5.56 36.27
CA THR A 181 -23.52 5.76 35.76
C THR A 181 -23.31 5.01 34.45
N VAL A 182 -23.75 3.75 34.38
CA VAL A 182 -23.69 2.94 33.13
C VAL A 182 -24.51 3.62 32.02
N ARG A 183 -25.69 4.16 32.31
CA ARG A 183 -26.49 4.90 31.34
C ARG A 183 -25.74 6.10 30.75
N ASN A 184 -25.02 6.85 31.59
CA ASN A 184 -24.20 7.94 31.15
C ASN A 184 -23.03 7.49 30.25
N TYR A 185 -22.35 6.39 30.63
CA TYR A 185 -21.33 5.81 29.77
C TYR A 185 -21.86 5.38 28.41
N VAL A 186 -23.02 4.73 28.37
CA VAL A 186 -23.66 4.31 27.11
C VAL A 186 -23.94 5.56 26.25
N SER A 187 -24.51 6.62 26.81
CA SER A 187 -24.78 7.87 26.07
C SER A 187 -23.50 8.49 25.51
N ASN A 188 -22.44 8.56 26.31
CA ASN A 188 -21.14 9.09 25.88
C ASN A 188 -20.52 8.24 24.76
N ILE A 189 -20.57 6.91 24.90
CA ILE A 189 -20.07 5.98 23.87
C ILE A 189 -20.79 6.21 22.54
N LEU A 190 -22.13 6.26 22.55
CA LEU A 190 -22.93 6.50 21.35
C LEU A 190 -22.51 7.82 20.67
N SER A 191 -22.36 8.89 21.46
CA SER A 191 -21.93 10.19 20.94
C SER A 191 -20.52 10.16 20.35
N LYS A 192 -19.56 9.54 21.04
CA LYS A 192 -18.15 9.46 20.61
C LYS A 192 -17.96 8.59 19.37
N LEU A 193 -18.73 7.49 19.26
CA LEU A 193 -18.69 6.62 18.09
C LEU A 193 -19.53 7.12 16.92
N GLY A 194 -20.34 8.19 17.13
CA GLY A 194 -21.24 8.71 16.10
C GLY A 194 -22.37 7.76 15.71
N VAL A 195 -22.80 6.88 16.63
CA VAL A 195 -23.85 5.90 16.39
C VAL A 195 -25.13 6.27 17.12
N SER A 196 -26.29 5.85 16.58
CA SER A 196 -27.60 6.33 17.04
C SER A 196 -28.19 5.49 18.17
N ASN A 197 -27.78 4.24 18.30
CA ASN A 197 -28.36 3.31 19.26
C ASN A 197 -27.38 2.24 19.72
N ARG A 198 -27.78 1.51 20.78
CA ARG A 198 -27.01 0.45 21.41
C ARG A 198 -26.67 -0.70 20.47
N ALA A 199 -27.57 -1.08 19.56
CA ALA A 199 -27.32 -2.16 18.62
C ALA A 199 -26.24 -1.79 17.60
N GLU A 200 -26.26 -0.54 17.15
CA GLU A 200 -25.18 0.02 16.30
C GLU A 200 -23.85 0.04 17.04
N ALA A 201 -23.82 0.43 18.32
CA ALA A 201 -22.58 0.41 19.11
C ALA A 201 -22.06 -1.02 19.29
N ALA A 202 -22.93 -2.00 19.53
CA ALA A 202 -22.54 -3.42 19.59
C ALA A 202 -21.97 -3.91 18.24
N ALA A 203 -22.63 -3.60 17.13
CA ALA A 203 -22.15 -3.92 15.79
C ALA A 203 -20.80 -3.27 15.49
N TYR A 204 -20.65 -1.98 15.81
CA TYR A 204 -19.39 -1.22 15.66
C TYR A 204 -18.25 -1.91 16.43
N ALA A 205 -18.46 -2.28 17.68
CA ALA A 205 -17.46 -2.96 18.52
C ALA A 205 -17.02 -4.30 17.93
N VAL A 206 -17.95 -5.08 17.34
CA VAL A 206 -17.66 -6.37 16.70
C VAL A 206 -16.89 -6.15 15.38
N THR A 207 -17.35 -5.23 14.53
CA THR A 207 -16.75 -4.94 13.23
C THR A 207 -15.29 -4.46 13.35
N HIS A 208 -14.99 -3.68 14.40
CA HIS A 208 -13.64 -3.15 14.65
C HIS A 208 -12.83 -3.97 15.68
N ASN A 209 -13.19 -5.24 15.91
CA ASN A 209 -12.42 -6.18 16.75
C ASN A 209 -12.05 -5.66 18.14
N LEU A 210 -13.01 -5.02 18.87
CA LEU A 210 -12.77 -4.44 20.20
C LEU A 210 -12.11 -5.41 21.20
N LYS A 211 -12.40 -6.72 21.11
CA LYS A 211 -11.78 -7.72 22.01
C LYS A 211 -10.26 -7.81 21.81
N ASP A 212 -9.77 -7.67 20.61
CA ASP A 212 -8.33 -7.71 20.34
C ASP A 212 -7.65 -6.39 20.68
N HIS A 213 -8.36 -5.26 20.49
CA HIS A 213 -7.92 -3.96 20.98
C HIS A 213 -7.67 -3.96 22.50
N MET A 214 -8.55 -4.54 23.30
CA MET A 214 -8.42 -4.61 24.75
C MET A 214 -7.33 -5.57 25.26
N LYS A 215 -6.90 -6.57 24.47
CA LYS A 215 -5.80 -7.48 24.84
C LYS A 215 -4.43 -6.86 24.66
N LEU A 216 -4.29 -5.93 23.74
CA LEU A 216 -3.03 -5.29 23.36
C LEU A 216 -2.68 -4.05 24.18
N GLY A 217 -3.63 -3.51 24.95
CA GLY A 217 -3.44 -2.38 25.87
C GLY A 217 -2.98 -2.78 27.28
N LYS A 218 -2.60 -4.04 27.48
CA LYS A 218 -1.96 -4.56 28.69
C LYS A 218 -0.49 -4.81 28.38
#